data_7e32c8785280e475f63653b87d44396c
#
_entry.id   7e32c8785280e475f63653b87d44396c
#
_cell.length_a   1.000
_cell.length_b   1.000
_cell.length_c   1.000
_cell.angle_alpha   90.00
_cell.angle_beta   90.00
_cell.angle_gamma   90.00
#
_symmetry.space_group_name_H-M   'P 1'
#
loop_
_entity.id
_entity.type
_entity.pdbx_description
1 polymer ?
#
loop_
_entity_poly.entity_id
_entity_poly.type
_entity_poly.pdbx_seq_one_letter_code
_entity_poly.pdbx_strand_id
1 'polypeptide(L)'
;MQPEYRIVQNIKKLIRSRGGWCVKIHGGPYQDAGTPDILACYKGRFIAIEVKTSRGVARPEQKVTQRAITGSGGYALITHLIGDVADVLDAIDEL
;
A
#
# COMPACT_ATOMS: atom_id res chain seq x y z
N MET A 1 10.15 -10.79 -13.73
CA MET A 1 9.72 -10.33 -12.37
C MET A 1 10.31 -8.95 -12.10
N GLN A 2 9.47 -7.99 -11.72
CA GLN A 2 9.96 -6.67 -11.35
C GLN A 2 10.53 -6.70 -9.94
N PRO A 3 11.68 -6.02 -9.70
CA PRO A 3 12.15 -5.82 -8.33
C PRO A 3 11.16 -4.97 -7.54
N GLU A 4 11.12 -5.21 -6.23
CA GLU A 4 10.21 -4.51 -5.32
C GLU A 4 10.34 -3.00 -5.44
N TYR A 5 11.56 -2.48 -5.56
CA TYR A 5 11.80 -1.05 -5.73
C TYR A 5 11.02 -0.48 -6.92
N ARG A 6 11.03 -1.18 -8.06
CA ARG A 6 10.34 -0.70 -9.27
C ARG A 6 8.83 -0.70 -9.07
N ILE A 7 8.31 -1.72 -8.40
CA ILE A 7 6.88 -1.79 -8.09
C ILE A 7 6.48 -0.61 -7.22
N VAL A 8 7.27 -0.31 -6.18
CA VAL A 8 7.02 0.83 -5.29
C VAL A 8 6.99 2.13 -6.08
N GLN A 9 7.97 2.36 -6.96
CA GLN A 9 8.03 3.60 -7.73
C GLN A 9 6.82 3.74 -8.66
N ASN A 10 6.39 2.65 -9.29
CA ASN A 10 5.24 2.68 -10.18
C ASN A 10 3.94 2.97 -9.41
N ILE A 11 3.79 2.40 -8.22
CA ILE A 11 2.62 2.66 -7.37
C ILE A 11 2.58 4.13 -6.95
N LYS A 12 3.71 4.68 -6.50
CA LYS A 12 3.80 6.09 -6.10
C LYS A 12 3.42 7.00 -7.28
N LYS A 13 3.94 6.68 -8.46
CA LYS A 13 3.65 7.46 -9.67
C LYS A 13 2.15 7.42 -10.00
N LEU A 14 1.52 6.26 -9.92
CA LEU A 14 0.09 6.12 -10.16
C LEU A 14 -0.73 6.98 -9.20
N ILE A 15 -0.47 6.86 -7.91
CA ILE A 15 -1.22 7.61 -6.89
C ILE A 15 -1.09 9.10 -7.13
N ARG A 16 0.13 9.59 -7.36
CA ARG A 16 0.39 11.01 -7.58
C ARG A 16 -0.24 11.51 -8.87
N SER A 17 -0.22 10.70 -9.94
CA SER A 17 -0.81 11.08 -11.22
C SER A 17 -2.33 11.27 -11.12
N ARG A 18 -2.97 10.65 -10.16
CA ARG A 18 -4.42 10.77 -9.93
C ARG A 18 -4.76 11.78 -8.83
N GLY A 19 -3.76 12.56 -8.38
CA GLY A 19 -3.96 13.64 -7.42
C GLY A 19 -3.88 13.21 -5.96
N GLY A 20 -3.43 11.98 -5.68
CA GLY A 20 -3.25 11.51 -4.32
C GLY A 20 -1.89 11.90 -3.75
N TRP A 21 -1.76 11.75 -2.44
CA TRP A 21 -0.52 11.93 -1.70
C TRP A 21 -0.02 10.55 -1.27
N CYS A 22 1.30 10.33 -1.32
CA CYS A 22 1.87 9.10 -0.80
C CYS A 22 3.32 9.28 -0.38
N VAL A 23 3.77 8.39 0.50
CA VAL A 23 5.13 8.37 0.99
C VAL A 23 5.58 6.93 1.17
N LYS A 24 6.85 6.66 0.84
CA LYS A 24 7.49 5.37 1.14
C LYS A 24 8.00 5.40 2.56
N ILE A 25 7.67 4.38 3.33
CA ILE A 25 8.17 4.23 4.69
C ILE A 25 9.46 3.43 4.64
N HIS A 26 10.52 4.01 5.15
CA HIS A 26 11.81 3.34 5.25
C HIS A 26 11.91 2.66 6.61
N GLY A 27 12.05 1.33 6.60
CA GLY A 27 12.13 0.55 7.82
C GLY A 27 13.37 0.88 8.63
N GLY A 28 13.29 0.69 9.93
CA GLY A 28 14.40 0.88 10.85
C GLY A 28 14.14 0.08 12.13
N PRO A 29 15.15 0.02 13.04
CA PRO A 29 15.05 -0.84 14.24
C PRO A 29 13.97 -0.40 15.23
N TYR A 30 13.49 0.83 15.11
CA TYR A 30 12.48 1.39 16.03
C TYR A 30 11.08 1.40 15.42
N GLN A 31 10.93 0.83 14.23
CA GLN A 31 9.63 0.81 13.56
C GLN A 31 8.85 -0.42 14.01
N ASP A 32 7.53 -0.25 14.19
CA ASP A 32 6.67 -1.37 14.55
C ASP A 32 6.67 -2.44 13.47
N ALA A 33 6.67 -3.69 13.90
CA ALA A 33 6.58 -4.82 12.98
C ALA A 33 5.27 -4.75 12.20
N GLY A 34 5.33 -5.05 10.91
CA GLY A 34 4.17 -5.04 10.04
C GLY A 34 3.80 -3.69 9.45
N THR A 35 4.62 -2.64 9.69
CA THR A 35 4.40 -1.34 9.08
C THR A 35 4.42 -1.46 7.54
N PRO A 36 3.42 -0.91 6.83
CA PRO A 36 3.37 -0.98 5.38
C PRO A 36 4.49 -0.20 4.70
N ASP A 37 4.80 -0.59 3.45
CA ASP A 37 5.83 0.08 2.65
C ASP A 37 5.42 1.48 2.22
N ILE A 38 4.15 1.67 1.87
CA ILE A 38 3.63 2.94 1.34
C ILE A 38 2.40 3.33 2.13
N LEU A 39 2.37 4.59 2.56
CA LEU A 39 1.16 5.21 3.10
C LEU A 39 0.67 6.24 2.11
N ALA A 40 -0.63 6.29 1.91
CA ALA A 40 -1.24 7.18 0.94
C ALA A 40 -2.56 7.75 1.45
N CYS A 41 -2.92 8.88 0.87
CA CYS A 41 -4.23 9.48 1.06
C CYS A 41 -4.78 9.86 -0.31
N TYR A 42 -6.00 9.42 -0.60
CA TYR A 42 -6.66 9.69 -1.87
C TYR A 42 -8.11 10.08 -1.59
N LYS A 43 -8.47 11.30 -1.97
CA LYS A 43 -9.81 11.85 -1.72
C LYS A 43 -10.25 11.69 -0.26
N GLY A 44 -9.30 11.95 0.66
CA GLY A 44 -9.54 11.87 2.09
C GLY A 44 -9.55 10.47 2.67
N ARG A 45 -9.26 9.44 1.88
CA ARG A 45 -9.25 8.05 2.34
C ARG A 45 -7.82 7.57 2.57
N PHE A 46 -7.59 6.94 3.71
CA PHE A 46 -6.28 6.39 4.05
C PHE A 46 -6.06 5.06 3.33
N ILE A 47 -4.90 4.90 2.71
CA ILE A 47 -4.53 3.67 2.01
C ILE A 47 -3.13 3.26 2.48
N ALA A 48 -2.99 1.99 2.87
CA ALA A 48 -1.70 1.42 3.23
C ALA A 48 -1.38 0.26 2.29
N ILE A 49 -0.17 0.24 1.75
CA ILE A 49 0.23 -0.75 0.76
C ILE A 49 1.52 -1.41 1.19
N GLU A 50 1.45 -2.72 1.37
CA GLU A 50 2.63 -3.57 1.58
C GLU A 50 2.97 -4.18 0.22
N VAL A 51 4.18 -3.92 -0.27
CA VAL A 51 4.61 -4.39 -1.59
C VAL A 51 5.38 -5.70 -1.44
N LYS A 52 4.92 -6.73 -2.14
CA LYS A 52 5.61 -8.01 -2.25
C LYS A 52 5.87 -8.30 -3.71
N THR A 53 6.99 -8.97 -3.99
CA THR A 53 7.20 -9.53 -5.33
C THR A 53 6.26 -10.72 -5.51
N SER A 54 6.13 -11.20 -6.76
CA SER A 54 5.24 -12.33 -7.07
C SER A 54 5.56 -13.60 -6.27
N ARG A 55 6.78 -13.70 -5.74
CA ARG A 55 7.23 -14.84 -4.93
C ARG A 55 7.23 -14.54 -3.44
N GLY A 56 6.94 -13.31 -3.07
CA GLY A 56 6.93 -12.89 -1.68
C GLY A 56 5.68 -13.37 -0.95
N VAL A 57 5.84 -13.65 0.34
CA VAL A 57 4.74 -14.09 1.19
C VAL A 57 4.58 -13.08 2.33
N ALA A 58 3.35 -12.65 2.57
CA ALA A 58 3.07 -11.72 3.65
C ALA A 58 3.32 -12.38 5.01
N ARG A 59 4.01 -11.67 5.90
CA ARG A 59 4.25 -12.15 7.27
C ARG A 59 2.98 -11.98 8.12
N PRO A 60 2.84 -12.77 9.20
CA PRO A 60 1.67 -12.65 10.07
C PRO A 60 1.43 -11.26 10.60
N GLU A 61 2.48 -10.53 11.02
CA GLU A 61 2.35 -9.17 11.53
C GLU A 61 1.87 -8.17 10.48
N GLN A 62 2.18 -8.42 9.19
CA GLN A 62 1.69 -7.59 8.10
C GLN A 62 0.19 -7.80 7.89
N LYS A 63 -0.28 -9.04 8.04
CA LYS A 63 -1.70 -9.35 7.94
C LYS A 63 -2.50 -8.77 9.11
N VAL A 64 -1.92 -8.77 10.31
CA VAL A 64 -2.53 -8.15 11.49
C VAL A 64 -2.71 -6.65 11.24
N THR A 65 -1.67 -5.98 10.74
CA THR A 65 -1.73 -4.55 10.42
C THR A 65 -2.80 -4.27 9.36
N GLN A 66 -2.85 -5.09 8.31
CA GLN A 66 -3.85 -4.95 7.25
C GLN A 66 -5.27 -5.00 7.83
N ARG A 67 -5.54 -5.98 8.68
CA ARG A 67 -6.86 -6.12 9.30
C ARG A 67 -7.19 -4.95 10.21
N ALA A 68 -6.20 -4.45 10.96
CA ALA A 68 -6.39 -3.31 11.85
C ALA A 68 -6.76 -2.04 11.07
N ILE A 69 -6.07 -1.79 9.95
CA ILE A 69 -6.34 -0.63 9.10
C ILE A 69 -7.73 -0.74 8.47
N THR A 70 -8.06 -1.91 7.93
CA THR A 70 -9.36 -2.16 7.31
C THR A 70 -10.49 -2.01 8.35
N GLY A 71 -10.27 -2.56 9.55
CA GLY A 71 -11.26 -2.46 10.63
C GLY A 71 -11.44 -1.04 11.14
N SER A 72 -10.45 -0.16 10.92
CA SER A 72 -10.52 1.25 11.30
C SER A 72 -11.09 2.14 10.19
N GLY A 73 -11.52 1.56 9.07
CA GLY A 73 -12.13 2.30 7.97
C GLY A 73 -11.19 2.69 6.86
N GLY A 74 -9.92 2.29 6.92
CA GLY A 74 -8.97 2.53 5.86
C GLY A 74 -8.97 1.42 4.82
N TYR A 75 -8.11 1.56 3.82
CA TYR A 75 -7.86 0.56 2.78
C TYR A 75 -6.45 0.01 2.98
N ALA A 76 -6.31 -1.31 2.93
CA ALA A 76 -5.00 -1.93 3.11
C ALA A 76 -4.81 -3.05 2.08
N LEU A 77 -3.64 -3.05 1.46
CA LEU A 77 -3.29 -3.98 0.40
C LEU A 77 -1.96 -4.65 0.70
N ILE A 78 -1.85 -5.91 0.34
CA ILE A 78 -0.57 -6.62 0.22
C ILE A 78 -0.53 -7.11 -1.21
N THR A 79 0.35 -6.55 -2.02
CA THR A 79 0.29 -6.79 -3.47
C THR A 79 1.63 -6.63 -4.16
N HIS A 80 1.74 -7.18 -5.36
CA HIS A 80 2.83 -6.90 -6.30
C HIS A 80 2.29 -6.28 -7.59
N LEU A 81 0.98 -6.02 -7.68
CA LEU A 81 0.33 -5.58 -8.91
C LEU A 81 -0.16 -4.14 -8.78
N ILE A 82 0.30 -3.30 -9.70
CA ILE A 82 -0.18 -1.91 -9.76
C ILE A 82 -1.69 -1.85 -10.03
N GLY A 83 -2.24 -2.84 -10.74
CA GLY A 83 -3.67 -2.92 -11.00
C GLY A 83 -4.51 -3.02 -9.73
N ASP A 84 -4.00 -3.69 -8.70
CA ASP A 84 -4.71 -3.79 -7.43
C ASP A 84 -4.86 -2.41 -6.77
N VAL A 85 -3.82 -1.58 -6.88
CA VAL A 85 -3.86 -0.21 -6.35
C VAL A 85 -4.83 0.64 -7.17
N ALA A 86 -4.78 0.52 -8.50
CA ALA A 86 -5.73 1.23 -9.38
C ALA A 86 -7.17 0.87 -9.02
N ASP A 87 -7.45 -0.41 -8.74
CA ASP A 87 -8.79 -0.86 -8.37
C ASP A 87 -9.27 -0.19 -7.07
N VAL A 88 -8.39 -0.01 -6.09
CA VAL A 88 -8.74 0.69 -4.85
C VAL A 88 -9.05 2.16 -5.13
N LEU A 89 -8.23 2.83 -5.94
CA LEU A 89 -8.49 4.22 -6.31
C LEU A 89 -9.81 4.36 -7.05
N ASP A 90 -10.10 3.44 -7.96
CA ASP A 90 -11.38 3.41 -8.69
C ASP A 90 -12.56 3.22 -7.73
N ALA A 91 -12.43 2.31 -6.76
CA ALA A 91 -13.48 2.08 -5.77
C ALA A 91 -13.74 3.33 -4.92
N ILE A 92 -12.68 4.04 -4.55
CA ILE A 92 -12.81 5.30 -3.80
C ILE A 92 -13.51 6.35 -4.66
N ASP A 93 -13.20 6.40 -5.96
CA ASP A 93 -13.84 7.34 -6.89
C ASP A 93 -15.37 7.13 -6.98
N GLU A 94 -15.83 5.91 -6.72
CA GLU A 94 -17.26 5.58 -6.77
C GLU A 94 -18.03 5.97 -5.51
N LEU A 95 -17.35 6.41 -4.46
CA LEU A 95 -18.00 6.77 -3.19
C LEU A 95 -18.76 8.10 -3.26
#